data_95eb80eb4ed9b796f1b2e56eeb26807e
#
_entry.id   95eb80eb4ed9b796f1b2e56eeb26807e
#
_cell.length_a   1.000
_cell.length_b   1.000
_cell.length_c   1.000
_cell.angle_alpha   90.00
_cell.angle_beta   90.00
_cell.angle_gamma   90.00
#
_symmetry.space_group_name_H-M   'P 1'
#
loop_
_entity.id
_entity.type
_entity.pdbx_description
1 polymer ?
#
loop_
_entity_poly.entity_id
_entity_poly.type
_entity_poly.pdbx_seq_one_letter_code
_entity_poly.pdbx_strand_id
1 'polypeptide(L)'
;MKNIFSKIIGLGAVGCSALLLRSFYERKKFKVVHYNIPTDKIKGGKKIVFLTDLHNNSFGKNNIKLIEAIDKISPDIVLIGGDMITVKSKLGIENVLPLLKRLSDKYTCIYANGNHEQRLSENKFGLSYNRYKQIWG
;
A
#
# COMPACT_ATOMS: atom_id res chain seq x y z
N MET A 1 -6.36 49.27 5.61
CA MET A 1 -5.53 48.29 4.90
C MET A 1 -5.11 47.11 5.79
N LYS A 2 -4.65 47.29 7.02
CA LYS A 2 -4.27 46.17 7.92
C LYS A 2 -5.33 45.09 8.13
N ASN A 3 -6.62 45.48 8.27
CA ASN A 3 -7.72 44.53 8.51
C ASN A 3 -8.10 43.66 7.30
N ILE A 4 -7.88 44.13 6.06
CA ILE A 4 -8.16 43.35 4.86
C ILE A 4 -7.04 42.30 4.66
N PHE A 5 -5.81 42.69 4.89
CA PHE A 5 -4.65 41.80 4.76
C PHE A 5 -4.71 40.64 5.76
N SER A 6 -5.07 40.92 7.02
CA SER A 6 -5.24 39.86 8.02
C SER A 6 -6.40 38.90 7.70
N LYS A 7 -7.48 39.41 7.13
CA LYS A 7 -8.61 38.55 6.69
C LYS A 7 -8.22 37.64 5.52
N ILE A 8 -7.44 38.15 4.54
CA ILE A 8 -6.95 37.35 3.43
C ILE A 8 -6.01 36.24 3.92
N ILE A 9 -5.08 36.55 4.84
CA ILE A 9 -4.20 35.56 5.45
C ILE A 9 -5.01 34.51 6.21
N GLY A 10 -6.01 34.94 6.98
CA GLY A 10 -6.90 34.03 7.72
C GLY A 10 -7.65 33.07 6.80
N LEU A 11 -8.22 33.58 5.70
CA LEU A 11 -8.90 32.72 4.70
C LEU A 11 -7.93 31.74 4.02
N GLY A 12 -6.73 32.20 3.70
CA GLY A 12 -5.69 31.36 3.12
C GLY A 12 -5.26 30.21 4.07
N ALA A 13 -5.08 30.54 5.35
CA ALA A 13 -4.74 29.54 6.36
C ALA A 13 -5.83 28.48 6.55
N VAL A 14 -7.09 28.89 6.56
CA VAL A 14 -8.23 27.95 6.65
C VAL A 14 -8.30 27.07 5.40
N GLY A 15 -8.13 27.64 4.20
CA GLY A 15 -8.09 26.87 2.97
C GLY A 15 -6.96 25.83 2.94
N CYS A 16 -5.75 26.24 3.29
CA CYS A 16 -4.62 25.32 3.39
C CYS A 16 -4.84 24.20 4.43
N SER A 17 -5.41 24.54 5.59
CA SER A 17 -5.71 23.55 6.63
C SER A 17 -6.76 22.53 6.13
N ALA A 18 -7.80 22.97 5.44
CA ALA A 18 -8.80 22.08 4.87
C ALA A 18 -8.21 21.13 3.82
N LEU A 19 -7.33 21.63 2.95
CA LEU A 19 -6.65 20.82 1.94
C LEU A 19 -5.71 19.78 2.59
N LEU A 20 -4.99 20.16 3.63
CA LEU A 20 -4.14 19.23 4.38
C LEU A 20 -4.96 18.14 5.07
N LEU A 21 -6.05 18.51 5.74
CA LEU A 21 -6.96 17.54 6.38
C LEU A 21 -7.56 16.58 5.36
N ARG A 22 -8.00 17.11 4.21
CA ARG A 22 -8.49 16.28 3.10
C ARG A 22 -7.43 15.31 2.58
N SER A 23 -6.21 15.79 2.36
CA SER A 23 -5.08 14.96 1.92
C SER A 23 -4.74 13.85 2.93
N PHE A 24 -4.79 14.16 4.23
CA PHE A 24 -4.62 13.17 5.30
C PHE A 24 -5.72 12.12 5.30
N TYR A 25 -6.97 12.55 5.09
CA TYR A 25 -8.11 11.65 5.06
C TYR A 25 -8.10 10.74 3.84
N GLU A 26 -7.76 11.27 2.66
CA GLU A 26 -7.69 10.49 1.42
C GLU A 26 -6.57 9.43 1.47
N ARG A 27 -5.42 9.73 2.07
CA ARG A 27 -4.32 8.76 2.27
C ARG A 27 -4.68 7.58 3.17
N LYS A 28 -5.73 7.69 3.99
CA LYS A 28 -6.21 6.60 4.86
C LYS A 28 -7.31 5.76 4.21
N LYS A 29 -7.58 5.98 2.94
CA LYS A 29 -8.56 5.22 2.16
C LYS A 29 -7.88 4.55 0.99
N PHE A 30 -8.38 3.39 0.64
CA PHE A 30 -8.10 2.76 -0.64
C PHE A 30 -9.41 2.61 -1.41
N LYS A 31 -9.31 2.40 -2.70
CA LYS A 31 -10.43 2.15 -3.59
C LYS A 31 -10.20 0.82 -4.31
N VAL A 32 -11.21 -0.02 -4.32
CA VAL A 32 -11.21 -1.21 -5.17
C VAL A 32 -11.68 -0.78 -6.57
N VAL A 33 -10.86 -1.08 -7.56
CA VAL A 33 -11.19 -0.85 -8.96
C VAL A 33 -11.30 -2.20 -9.65
N HIS A 34 -12.36 -2.39 -10.43
CA HIS A 34 -12.60 -3.64 -11.14
C HIS A 34 -12.28 -3.46 -12.62
N TYR A 35 -11.50 -4.39 -13.15
CA TYR A 35 -11.22 -4.52 -14.57
C TYR A 35 -11.75 -5.86 -15.04
N ASN A 36 -12.40 -5.88 -16.19
CA ASN A 36 -12.78 -7.11 -16.86
C ASN A 36 -11.91 -7.26 -18.12
N ILE A 37 -11.15 -8.36 -18.18
CA ILE A 37 -10.24 -8.65 -19.31
C ILE A 37 -10.79 -9.91 -19.99
N PRO A 38 -11.55 -9.75 -21.08
CA PRO A 38 -12.06 -10.89 -21.84
C PRO A 38 -10.90 -11.62 -22.51
N THR A 39 -10.85 -12.94 -22.36
CA THR A 39 -9.85 -13.80 -22.98
C THR A 39 -10.41 -15.19 -23.19
N ASP A 40 -10.05 -15.82 -24.30
CA ASP A 40 -10.34 -17.21 -24.63
C ASP A 40 -9.23 -18.19 -24.19
N LYS A 41 -8.09 -17.64 -23.76
CA LYS A 41 -6.90 -18.42 -23.35
C LYS A 41 -7.08 -19.09 -21.98
N ILE A 42 -8.00 -18.61 -21.17
CA ILE A 42 -8.26 -19.13 -19.81
C ILE A 42 -9.68 -19.66 -19.76
N LYS A 43 -9.82 -20.97 -19.55
CA LYS A 43 -11.11 -21.60 -19.36
C LYS A 43 -11.65 -21.28 -17.95
N GLY A 44 -12.85 -20.75 -17.89
CA GLY A 44 -13.48 -20.28 -16.66
C GLY A 44 -12.96 -18.92 -16.20
N GLY A 45 -13.81 -18.15 -15.53
CA GLY A 45 -13.43 -16.83 -15.00
C GLY A 45 -12.41 -16.98 -13.85
N LYS A 46 -11.37 -16.16 -13.87
CA LYS A 46 -10.38 -16.05 -12.79
C LYS A 46 -10.44 -14.68 -12.15
N LYS A 47 -10.42 -14.65 -10.84
CA LYS A 47 -10.35 -13.41 -10.06
C LYS A 47 -8.92 -13.19 -9.61
N ILE A 48 -8.34 -12.10 -10.03
CA ILE A 48 -6.99 -11.71 -9.65
C ILE A 48 -7.06 -10.39 -8.90
N VAL A 49 -6.47 -10.35 -7.71
CA VAL A 49 -6.24 -9.09 -7.00
C VAL A 49 -4.81 -8.66 -7.27
N PHE A 50 -4.64 -7.40 -7.66
CA PHE A 50 -3.34 -6.78 -7.83
C PHE A 50 -3.12 -5.71 -6.76
N LEU A 51 -2.05 -5.86 -5.98
CA LEU A 51 -1.60 -4.93 -4.94
C LEU A 51 -0.23 -4.37 -5.33
N THR A 52 -0.08 -3.06 -5.22
CA THR A 52 1.22 -2.40 -5.43
C THR A 52 1.26 -1.10 -4.65
N ASP A 53 2.45 -0.56 -4.41
CA ASP A 53 2.67 0.78 -3.86
C ASP A 53 1.99 1.04 -2.50
N LEU A 54 1.99 0.06 -1.61
CA LEU A 54 1.43 0.24 -0.27
C LEU A 54 2.23 1.27 0.55
N HIS A 55 3.56 1.34 0.32
CA HIS A 55 4.45 2.34 0.92
C HIS A 55 4.28 2.47 2.43
N ASN A 56 4.25 1.34 3.15
CA ASN A 56 4.02 1.24 4.60
C ASN A 56 2.66 1.79 5.09
N ASN A 57 1.74 2.14 4.20
CA ASN A 57 0.41 2.52 4.61
C ASN A 57 -0.29 1.37 5.33
N SER A 58 -1.16 1.74 6.26
CA SER A 58 -1.97 0.78 6.99
C SER A 58 -3.45 1.19 6.92
N PHE A 59 -4.27 0.26 6.47
CA PHE A 59 -5.72 0.43 6.37
C PHE A 59 -6.40 -0.32 7.51
N GLY A 60 -6.40 0.33 8.69
CA GLY A 60 -6.78 -0.25 9.97
C GLY A 60 -5.62 -1.04 10.61
N LYS A 61 -5.83 -1.52 11.83
CA LYS A 61 -4.80 -2.30 12.56
C LYS A 61 -4.43 -3.55 11.74
N ASN A 62 -3.14 -3.74 11.49
CA ASN A 62 -2.61 -4.85 10.69
C ASN A 62 -3.28 -4.99 9.30
N ASN A 63 -3.66 -3.88 8.69
CA ASN A 63 -4.31 -3.84 7.38
C ASN A 63 -5.64 -4.60 7.29
N ILE A 64 -6.37 -4.75 8.39
CA ILE A 64 -7.59 -5.56 8.45
C ILE A 64 -8.63 -5.16 7.40
N LYS A 65 -8.80 -3.84 7.15
CA LYS A 65 -9.77 -3.35 6.15
C LYS A 65 -9.38 -3.76 4.73
N LEU A 66 -8.09 -3.80 4.41
CA LEU A 66 -7.59 -4.25 3.11
C LEU A 66 -7.79 -5.75 2.97
N ILE A 67 -7.48 -6.52 4.01
CA ILE A 67 -7.68 -7.98 4.04
C ILE A 67 -9.16 -8.32 3.86
N GLU A 68 -10.07 -7.66 4.57
CA GLU A 68 -11.52 -7.87 4.43
C GLU A 68 -12.03 -7.54 3.03
N ALA A 69 -11.47 -6.51 2.38
CA ALA A 69 -11.82 -6.18 1.01
C ALA A 69 -11.35 -7.26 0.03
N ILE A 70 -10.15 -7.81 0.21
CA ILE A 70 -9.63 -8.92 -0.59
C ILE A 70 -10.45 -10.19 -0.33
N ASP A 71 -10.78 -10.48 0.92
CA ASP A 71 -11.59 -11.63 1.30
C ASP A 71 -12.99 -11.59 0.67
N LYS A 72 -13.61 -10.42 0.56
CA LYS A 72 -14.90 -10.24 -0.14
C LYS A 72 -14.82 -10.54 -1.64
N ILE A 73 -13.66 -10.25 -2.26
CA ILE A 73 -13.42 -10.58 -3.68
C ILE A 73 -13.26 -12.09 -3.86
N SER A 74 -12.67 -12.76 -2.86
CA SER A 74 -12.32 -14.19 -2.91
C SER A 74 -11.48 -14.53 -4.15
N PRO A 75 -10.26 -13.97 -4.28
CA PRO A 75 -9.45 -14.14 -5.48
C PRO A 75 -8.89 -15.56 -5.60
N ASP A 76 -8.66 -16.00 -6.83
CA ASP A 76 -7.87 -17.19 -7.12
C ASP A 76 -6.36 -16.94 -6.89
N ILE A 77 -5.91 -15.72 -7.19
CA ILE A 77 -4.50 -15.31 -7.10
C ILE A 77 -4.41 -13.87 -6.60
N VAL A 78 -3.42 -13.61 -5.76
CA VAL A 78 -3.02 -12.26 -5.36
C VAL A 78 -1.65 -11.96 -5.98
N LEU A 79 -1.60 -10.97 -6.85
CA LEU A 79 -0.36 -10.46 -7.43
C LEU A 79 0.09 -9.25 -6.62
N ILE A 80 1.35 -9.24 -6.20
CA ILE A 80 1.95 -8.15 -5.44
C ILE A 80 3.07 -7.55 -6.27
N GLY A 81 2.86 -6.31 -6.74
CA GLY A 81 3.73 -5.63 -7.71
C GLY A 81 4.91 -4.87 -7.09
N GLY A 82 5.19 -5.09 -5.79
CA GLY A 82 6.29 -4.42 -5.09
C GLY A 82 5.92 -3.04 -4.52
N ASP A 83 6.95 -2.34 -4.03
CA ASP A 83 6.85 -1.07 -3.32
C ASP A 83 5.85 -1.11 -2.16
N MET A 84 5.77 -2.27 -1.51
CA MET A 84 4.94 -2.48 -0.33
C MET A 84 5.48 -1.72 0.87
N ILE A 85 6.79 -1.50 0.90
CA ILE A 85 7.51 -0.78 1.94
C ILE A 85 8.14 0.50 1.39
N THR A 86 8.53 1.41 2.30
CA THR A 86 9.41 2.53 1.96
C THR A 86 10.71 2.41 2.74
N VAL A 87 11.81 2.74 2.07
CA VAL A 87 13.15 2.67 2.65
C VAL A 87 13.35 3.66 3.81
N LYS A 88 12.58 4.72 3.85
CA LYS A 88 12.72 5.80 4.84
C LYS A 88 12.25 5.44 6.26
N SER A 89 11.55 4.34 6.43
CA SER A 89 10.98 3.96 7.72
C SER A 89 11.35 2.53 8.10
N LYS A 90 12.17 2.38 9.14
CA LYS A 90 12.46 1.07 9.76
C LYS A 90 11.19 0.38 10.31
N LEU A 91 10.14 1.15 10.60
CA LEU A 91 8.86 0.67 11.16
C LEU A 91 7.91 0.10 10.09
N GLY A 92 8.19 0.31 8.80
CA GLY A 92 7.24 -0.04 7.75
C GLY A 92 7.11 -1.53 7.48
N ILE A 93 8.16 -2.28 7.73
CA ILE A 93 8.18 -3.75 7.55
C ILE A 93 7.18 -4.42 8.51
N GLU A 94 7.09 -3.92 9.75
CA GLU A 94 6.20 -4.48 10.78
C GLU A 94 4.71 -4.40 10.41
N ASN A 95 4.31 -3.43 9.60
CA ASN A 95 2.94 -3.30 9.12
C ASN A 95 2.64 -4.18 7.90
N VAL A 96 3.65 -4.44 7.08
CA VAL A 96 3.49 -5.16 5.80
C VAL A 96 3.59 -6.67 5.98
N LEU A 97 4.52 -7.15 6.82
CA LEU A 97 4.71 -8.58 7.05
C LEU A 97 3.44 -9.31 7.51
N PRO A 98 2.66 -8.81 8.49
CA PRO A 98 1.41 -9.47 8.89
C PRO A 98 0.39 -9.55 7.75
N LEU A 99 0.34 -8.52 6.89
CA LEU A 99 -0.51 -8.52 5.70
C LEU A 99 -0.09 -9.63 4.73
N LEU A 100 1.19 -9.65 4.35
CA LEU A 100 1.74 -10.62 3.39
C LEU A 100 1.55 -12.05 3.91
N LYS A 101 1.90 -12.28 5.19
CA LYS A 101 1.70 -13.58 5.82
C LYS A 101 0.23 -14.02 5.74
N ARG A 102 -0.71 -13.17 6.12
CA ARG A 102 -2.12 -13.51 6.11
C ARG A 102 -2.65 -13.78 4.70
N LEU A 103 -2.15 -13.06 3.71
CA LEU A 103 -2.51 -13.31 2.31
C LEU A 103 -1.95 -14.63 1.81
N SER A 104 -0.67 -14.93 2.10
CA SER A 104 -0.03 -16.18 1.68
C SER A 104 -0.56 -17.42 2.40
N ASP A 105 -1.04 -17.27 3.63
CA ASP A 105 -1.68 -18.37 4.37
C ASP A 105 -3.03 -18.77 3.74
N LYS A 106 -3.67 -17.88 2.96
CA LYS A 106 -5.03 -18.08 2.43
C LYS A 106 -5.12 -18.17 0.91
N TYR A 107 -4.24 -17.48 0.21
CA TYR A 107 -4.29 -17.34 -1.25
C TYR A 107 -2.96 -17.70 -1.89
N THR A 108 -3.00 -18.12 -3.15
CA THR A 108 -1.79 -18.17 -3.98
C THR A 108 -1.30 -16.76 -4.21
N CYS A 109 -0.12 -16.41 -3.69
CA CYS A 109 0.48 -15.10 -3.83
C CYS A 109 1.70 -15.17 -4.75
N ILE A 110 1.80 -14.22 -5.69
CA ILE A 110 2.98 -14.01 -6.53
C ILE A 110 3.50 -12.62 -6.19
N TYR A 111 4.76 -12.55 -5.78
CA TYR A 111 5.41 -11.31 -5.34
C TYR A 111 6.52 -10.91 -6.31
N ALA A 112 6.51 -9.63 -6.70
CA ALA A 112 7.62 -8.99 -7.41
C ALA A 112 8.20 -7.88 -6.54
N ASN A 113 9.53 -7.76 -6.49
CA ASN A 113 10.19 -6.69 -5.79
C ASN A 113 10.04 -5.37 -6.54
N GLY A 114 9.65 -4.32 -5.83
CA GLY A 114 9.73 -2.95 -6.33
C GLY A 114 11.10 -2.33 -6.10
N ASN A 115 11.26 -1.06 -6.47
CA ASN A 115 12.53 -0.35 -6.31
C ASN A 115 12.87 -0.07 -4.84
N HIS A 116 11.89 -0.01 -3.96
CA HIS A 116 12.11 0.14 -2.52
C HIS A 116 12.65 -1.14 -1.90
N GLU A 117 12.10 -2.30 -2.22
CA GLU A 117 12.59 -3.59 -1.79
C GLU A 117 14.02 -3.85 -2.31
N GLN A 118 14.28 -3.54 -3.58
CA GLN A 118 15.61 -3.68 -4.17
C GLN A 118 16.65 -2.83 -3.45
N ARG A 119 16.34 -1.58 -3.13
CA ARG A 119 17.25 -0.70 -2.37
C ARG A 119 17.55 -1.20 -0.96
N LEU A 120 16.62 -1.92 -0.34
CA LEU A 120 16.87 -2.58 0.95
C LEU A 120 17.88 -3.70 0.80
N SER A 121 17.81 -4.49 -0.29
CA SER A 121 18.75 -5.60 -0.56
C SER A 121 20.17 -5.11 -0.82
N GLU A 122 20.34 -3.90 -1.38
CA GLU A 122 21.63 -3.30 -1.73
C GLU A 122 22.42 -2.74 -0.52
N ASN A 123 22.02 -3.04 0.70
CA ASN A 123 22.72 -2.67 1.94
C ASN A 123 22.84 -1.16 2.23
N LYS A 124 22.17 -0.31 1.46
CA LYS A 124 22.22 1.16 1.64
C LYS A 124 21.60 1.65 2.94
N PHE A 125 20.88 0.77 3.68
CA PHE A 125 20.10 1.11 4.86
C PHE A 125 20.38 0.24 6.09
N GLY A 126 21.51 -0.47 6.12
CA GLY A 126 21.97 -1.23 7.28
C GLY A 126 21.17 -2.50 7.59
N LEU A 127 20.35 -2.99 6.65
CA LEU A 127 19.81 -4.34 6.71
C LEU A 127 20.84 -5.30 6.10
N SER A 128 21.28 -6.30 6.86
CA SER A 128 22.14 -7.33 6.30
C SER A 128 21.34 -8.13 5.25
N TYR A 129 22.02 -8.62 4.23
CA TYR A 129 21.45 -9.49 3.20
C TYR A 129 20.69 -10.69 3.82
N ASN A 130 21.22 -11.25 4.92
CA ASN A 130 20.58 -12.34 5.64
C ASN A 130 19.22 -11.94 6.22
N ARG A 131 19.08 -10.72 6.74
CA ARG A 131 17.81 -10.23 7.27
C ARG A 131 16.81 -9.92 6.15
N TYR A 132 17.29 -9.42 5.03
CA TYR A 132 16.47 -9.27 3.83
C TYR A 132 15.92 -10.63 3.38
N LYS A 133 16.80 -11.65 3.29
CA LYS A 133 16.40 -12.99 2.88
C LYS A 133 15.44 -13.67 3.87
N GLN A 134 15.55 -13.40 5.16
CA GLN A 134 14.57 -13.87 6.15
C GLN A 134 13.18 -13.26 5.99
N ILE A 135 13.10 -12.04 5.47
CA ILE A 135 11.85 -11.30 5.29
C ILE A 135 11.18 -11.65 3.96
N TRP A 136 11.97 -11.82 2.89
CA TRP A 136 11.48 -11.88 1.51
C TRP A 136 11.87 -13.17 0.76
N GLY A 137 12.72 -13.98 1.32
CA GLY A 137 13.13 -15.29 0.75
C GLY A 137 12.21 -16.38 1.14
#